data_61106debcb25d463327f9641413ed5d9
#
_entry.id   61106debcb25d463327f9641413ed5d9
#
_cell.length_a   1.000
_cell.length_b   1.000
_cell.length_c   1.000
_cell.angle_alpha   90.00
_cell.angle_beta   90.00
_cell.angle_gamma   90.00
#
_symmetry.space_group_name_H-M   'P 1'
#
loop_
_entity.id
_entity.type
_entity.pdbx_description
1 polymer ?
#
loop_
_entity_poly.entity_id
_entity_poly.type
_entity_poly.pdbx_seq_one_letter_code
_entity_poly.pdbx_strand_id
1 'polypeptide(L)'
;MPSWPTITTGVAVTVAVASLLVLLWQRPKRDAEVIFAVVSGSMALSLMAPWMEGAPTWMVWAVAIGGSATCNGFWLVSRALFRGEGGVGRVHVLAAAGVALLIAAYRGATLGGQGTASPWAFGLGSLLTLASSTLLVLTFLEALRGSWASLPRAERRLRLAFMLLFAACVLTTTLTGALAATWPLLTEVRGGVIPLCAMAMILFTHGALWRRRHVPWPVTDAPPAERAPASPPGAEEIRLLRALQHQLDVVQVYREPELKVIDLAHRLGTAEHKLSRLITQTLGEKNFNQMINRHRIAYACGRLVDAGDDATILDISGDAGFASLGPFNRAFKIATGYTPTAYRTAHRARARAGLEFS
;
A
#
# COMPACT_ATOMS: atom_id res chain seq x y z
N MET A 1 -2.10 1.84 -45.54
CA MET A 1 -1.20 1.46 -44.44
C MET A 1 -1.82 1.93 -43.14
N PRO A 2 -1.76 1.16 -42.04
CA PRO A 2 -2.30 1.64 -40.79
C PRO A 2 -1.52 2.91 -40.34
N SER A 3 -2.25 3.89 -39.81
CA SER A 3 -1.62 5.12 -39.30
C SER A 3 -0.72 4.81 -38.10
N TRP A 4 0.30 5.64 -37.84
CA TRP A 4 1.21 5.44 -36.69
C TRP A 4 0.46 5.40 -35.35
N PRO A 5 -0.64 6.17 -35.10
CA PRO A 5 -1.44 6.02 -33.89
C PRO A 5 -2.09 4.64 -33.75
N THR A 6 -2.53 4.05 -34.84
CA THR A 6 -3.12 2.70 -34.83
C THR A 6 -2.08 1.64 -34.46
N ILE A 7 -0.86 1.76 -35.00
CA ILE A 7 0.24 0.84 -34.68
C ILE A 7 0.63 0.96 -33.21
N THR A 8 0.85 2.19 -32.71
CA THR A 8 1.23 2.42 -31.30
C THR A 8 0.16 1.95 -30.33
N THR A 9 -1.12 2.14 -30.67
CA THR A 9 -2.25 1.64 -29.87
C THR A 9 -2.25 0.11 -29.84
N GLY A 10 -2.07 -0.56 -30.98
CA GLY A 10 -2.00 -2.03 -31.06
C GLY A 10 -0.88 -2.61 -30.19
N VAL A 11 0.33 -2.02 -30.28
CA VAL A 11 1.45 -2.43 -29.46
C VAL A 11 1.17 -2.20 -27.96
N ALA A 12 0.62 -1.03 -27.60
CA ALA A 12 0.31 -0.72 -26.21
C ALA A 12 -0.75 -1.65 -25.61
N VAL A 13 -1.79 -1.98 -26.36
CA VAL A 13 -2.81 -2.99 -25.95
C VAL A 13 -2.17 -4.35 -25.75
N THR A 14 -1.32 -4.80 -26.68
CA THR A 14 -0.60 -6.06 -26.53
C THR A 14 0.27 -6.09 -25.29
N VAL A 15 1.02 -5.02 -25.00
CA VAL A 15 1.85 -4.89 -23.79
C VAL A 15 0.98 -4.90 -22.53
N ALA A 16 -0.16 -4.22 -22.53
CA ALA A 16 -1.08 -4.18 -21.39
C ALA A 16 -1.68 -5.56 -21.09
N VAL A 17 -2.13 -6.27 -22.13
CA VAL A 17 -2.65 -7.65 -22.00
C VAL A 17 -1.56 -8.62 -21.58
N ALA A 18 -0.37 -8.55 -22.15
CA ALA A 18 0.76 -9.37 -21.75
C ALA A 18 1.14 -9.14 -20.28
N SER A 19 1.18 -7.86 -19.84
CA SER A 19 1.40 -7.50 -18.44
C SER A 19 0.33 -8.11 -17.53
N LEU A 20 -0.94 -8.01 -17.89
CA LEU A 20 -2.06 -8.62 -17.16
C LEU A 20 -1.87 -10.14 -17.03
N LEU A 21 -1.59 -10.84 -18.12
CA LEU A 21 -1.43 -12.30 -18.14
C LEU A 21 -0.24 -12.75 -17.26
N VAL A 22 0.90 -12.07 -17.37
CA VAL A 22 2.08 -12.34 -16.53
C VAL A 22 1.75 -12.17 -15.06
N LEU A 23 1.06 -11.08 -14.68
CA LEU A 23 0.66 -10.84 -13.28
C LEU A 23 -0.36 -11.86 -12.78
N LEU A 24 -1.28 -12.32 -13.63
CA LEU A 24 -2.23 -13.38 -13.27
C LEU A 24 -1.57 -14.74 -13.08
N TRP A 25 -0.50 -15.02 -13.80
CA TRP A 25 0.24 -16.29 -13.69
C TRP A 25 1.20 -16.33 -12.49
N GLN A 26 1.72 -15.20 -12.06
CA GLN A 26 2.66 -15.11 -10.94
C GLN A 26 2.07 -15.59 -9.60
N ARG A 27 2.85 -16.38 -8.83
CA ARG A 27 2.50 -16.88 -7.49
C ARG A 27 3.72 -16.76 -6.54
N PRO A 28 3.55 -16.52 -5.22
CA PRO A 28 2.32 -16.05 -4.54
C PRO A 28 1.94 -14.63 -5.00
N LYS A 29 0.66 -14.26 -4.91
CA LYS A 29 0.17 -12.93 -5.29
C LYS A 29 0.41 -11.91 -4.18
N ARG A 30 0.94 -10.75 -4.54
CA ARG A 30 1.08 -9.58 -3.67
C ARG A 30 0.00 -8.55 -3.99
N ASP A 31 -0.41 -7.76 -3.01
CA ASP A 31 -1.45 -6.73 -3.20
C ASP A 31 -1.12 -5.78 -4.36
N ALA A 32 0.14 -5.33 -4.46
CA ALA A 32 0.60 -4.46 -5.55
C ALA A 32 0.43 -5.09 -6.94
N GLU A 33 0.67 -6.40 -7.07
CA GLU A 33 0.54 -7.13 -8.34
C GLU A 33 -0.92 -7.31 -8.74
N VAL A 34 -1.80 -7.57 -7.76
CA VAL A 34 -3.25 -7.68 -7.99
C VAL A 34 -3.82 -6.33 -8.44
N ILE A 35 -3.47 -5.25 -7.74
CA ILE A 35 -3.91 -3.90 -8.08
C ILE A 35 -3.41 -3.54 -9.49
N PHE A 36 -2.15 -3.83 -9.80
CA PHE A 36 -1.58 -3.50 -11.09
C PHE A 36 -2.14 -4.38 -12.23
N ALA A 37 -2.55 -5.61 -11.96
CA ALA A 37 -3.27 -6.44 -12.93
C ALA A 37 -4.61 -5.80 -13.33
N VAL A 38 -5.38 -5.29 -12.36
CA VAL A 38 -6.62 -4.54 -12.62
C VAL A 38 -6.34 -3.28 -13.44
N VAL A 39 -5.29 -2.53 -13.11
CA VAL A 39 -4.91 -1.33 -13.87
C VAL A 39 -4.49 -1.67 -15.30
N SER A 40 -3.70 -2.73 -15.51
CA SER A 40 -3.27 -3.17 -16.84
C SER A 40 -4.45 -3.59 -17.71
N GLY A 41 -5.41 -4.36 -17.14
CA GLY A 41 -6.64 -4.74 -17.85
C GLY A 41 -7.52 -3.53 -18.19
N SER A 42 -7.70 -2.61 -17.23
CA SER A 42 -8.46 -1.37 -17.46
C SER A 42 -7.80 -0.49 -18.52
N MET A 43 -6.47 -0.42 -18.53
CA MET A 43 -5.72 0.35 -19.53
C MET A 43 -5.84 -0.27 -20.93
N ALA A 44 -5.77 -1.60 -21.04
CA ALA A 44 -6.00 -2.29 -22.30
C ALA A 44 -7.39 -1.94 -22.89
N LEU A 45 -8.44 -2.02 -22.06
CA LEU A 45 -9.80 -1.64 -22.47
C LEU A 45 -9.88 -0.14 -22.86
N SER A 46 -9.29 0.75 -22.07
CA SER A 46 -9.29 2.19 -22.37
C SER A 46 -8.61 2.51 -23.71
N LEU A 47 -7.51 1.82 -24.02
CA LEU A 47 -6.79 1.97 -25.30
C LEU A 47 -7.56 1.41 -26.50
N MET A 48 -8.49 0.48 -26.29
CA MET A 48 -9.34 -0.06 -27.35
C MET A 48 -10.51 0.87 -27.74
N ALA A 49 -10.78 1.92 -26.94
CA ALA A 49 -11.93 2.82 -27.17
C ALA A 49 -11.99 3.40 -28.60
N PRO A 50 -10.88 3.83 -29.26
CA PRO A 50 -10.94 4.32 -30.64
C PRO A 50 -11.41 3.29 -31.68
N TRP A 51 -11.27 1.99 -31.37
CA TRP A 51 -11.69 0.90 -32.28
C TRP A 51 -13.15 0.50 -32.09
N MET A 52 -13.87 1.16 -31.17
CA MET A 52 -15.26 0.85 -30.88
C MET A 52 -16.26 1.62 -31.80
N GLU A 53 -15.77 2.41 -32.74
CA GLU A 53 -16.63 3.05 -33.75
C GLU A 53 -17.35 1.99 -34.59
N GLY A 54 -18.70 2.03 -34.59
CA GLY A 54 -19.53 1.02 -35.27
C GLY A 54 -19.70 -0.31 -34.53
N ALA A 55 -19.09 -0.47 -33.34
CA ALA A 55 -19.28 -1.67 -32.54
C ALA A 55 -20.67 -1.69 -31.86
N PRO A 56 -21.20 -2.89 -31.51
CA PRO A 56 -22.43 -3.00 -30.72
C PRO A 56 -22.40 -2.20 -29.46
N THR A 57 -23.51 -1.57 -29.09
CA THR A 57 -23.60 -0.66 -27.91
C THR A 57 -23.09 -1.27 -26.63
N TRP A 58 -23.35 -2.55 -26.37
CA TRP A 58 -22.85 -3.24 -25.18
C TRP A 58 -21.31 -3.33 -25.12
N MET A 59 -20.64 -3.47 -26.29
CA MET A 59 -19.16 -3.47 -26.33
C MET A 59 -18.60 -2.08 -26.01
N VAL A 60 -19.19 -1.02 -26.53
CA VAL A 60 -18.82 0.37 -26.23
C VAL A 60 -18.93 0.61 -24.74
N TRP A 61 -20.02 0.17 -24.11
CA TRP A 61 -20.22 0.27 -22.66
C TRP A 61 -19.23 -0.57 -21.87
N ALA A 62 -18.97 -1.81 -22.27
CA ALA A 62 -18.01 -2.67 -21.60
C ALA A 62 -16.60 -2.06 -21.60
N VAL A 63 -16.16 -1.52 -22.72
CA VAL A 63 -14.87 -0.82 -22.85
C VAL A 63 -14.87 0.47 -22.03
N ALA A 64 -15.94 1.25 -22.06
CA ALA A 64 -16.05 2.50 -21.32
C ALA A 64 -16.01 2.29 -19.80
N ILE A 65 -16.73 1.31 -19.29
CA ILE A 65 -16.78 0.98 -17.86
C ILE A 65 -15.48 0.29 -17.43
N GLY A 66 -15.03 -0.73 -18.17
CA GLY A 66 -13.80 -1.47 -17.86
C GLY A 66 -12.54 -0.60 -17.88
N GLY A 67 -12.50 0.43 -18.74
CA GLY A 67 -11.41 1.40 -18.81
C GLY A 67 -11.40 2.45 -17.70
N SER A 68 -12.36 2.43 -16.75
CA SER A 68 -12.52 3.48 -15.74
C SER A 68 -11.53 3.43 -14.58
N ALA A 69 -10.83 2.31 -14.38
CA ALA A 69 -9.90 2.14 -13.26
C ALA A 69 -8.46 2.62 -13.53
N THR A 70 -8.17 3.19 -14.69
CA THR A 70 -6.81 3.54 -15.11
C THR A 70 -6.20 4.65 -14.24
N CYS A 71 -6.87 5.80 -14.10
CA CYS A 71 -6.31 6.96 -13.38
C CYS A 71 -6.26 6.74 -11.86
N ASN A 72 -7.34 6.24 -11.28
CA ASN A 72 -7.46 5.97 -9.84
C ASN A 72 -6.60 4.77 -9.41
N GLY A 73 -6.39 3.80 -10.31
CA GLY A 73 -5.55 2.64 -10.06
C GLY A 73 -4.08 2.99 -9.85
N PHE A 74 -3.52 3.99 -10.55
CA PHE A 74 -2.12 4.39 -10.35
C PHE A 74 -1.84 4.98 -8.97
N TRP A 75 -2.80 5.63 -8.34
CA TRP A 75 -2.67 6.02 -6.93
C TRP A 75 -2.52 4.81 -6.01
N LEU A 76 -3.36 3.78 -6.20
CA LEU A 76 -3.24 2.54 -5.42
C LEU A 76 -1.93 1.81 -5.69
N VAL A 77 -1.49 1.76 -6.96
CA VAL A 77 -0.20 1.18 -7.36
C VAL A 77 0.96 1.92 -6.68
N SER A 78 0.99 3.25 -6.74
CA SER A 78 2.04 4.04 -6.10
C SER A 78 2.08 3.80 -4.59
N ARG A 79 0.91 3.73 -3.97
CA ARG A 79 0.78 3.44 -2.54
C ARG A 79 1.28 2.04 -2.18
N ALA A 80 0.88 1.01 -2.94
CA ALA A 80 1.34 -0.36 -2.75
C ALA A 80 2.85 -0.50 -3.04
N LEU A 81 3.34 0.21 -4.06
CA LEU A 81 4.75 0.20 -4.47
C LEU A 81 5.68 0.89 -3.46
N PHE A 82 5.23 1.97 -2.79
CA PHE A 82 6.07 2.81 -1.91
C PHE A 82 5.80 2.66 -0.42
N ARG A 83 4.73 1.98 0.00
CA ARG A 83 4.43 1.69 1.41
C ARG A 83 4.63 0.23 1.81
N GLY A 84 4.73 -0.69 0.85
CA GLY A 84 4.86 -2.13 1.09
C GLY A 84 3.57 -2.84 1.47
N GLU A 85 3.71 -4.04 2.01
CA GLU A 85 2.59 -4.89 2.39
C GLU A 85 1.74 -4.22 3.47
N GLY A 86 0.41 -4.19 3.27
CA GLY A 86 -0.53 -3.49 4.15
C GLY A 86 -0.65 -1.97 3.91
N GLY A 87 0.07 -1.40 2.94
CA GLY A 87 -0.05 0.02 2.57
C GLY A 87 -1.42 0.38 1.99
N VAL A 88 -2.16 -0.58 1.43
CA VAL A 88 -3.49 -0.40 0.85
C VAL A 88 -4.54 -1.08 1.73
N GLY A 89 -5.34 -0.30 2.43
CA GLY A 89 -6.47 -0.78 3.23
C GLY A 89 -7.80 -0.67 2.47
N ARG A 90 -8.87 -1.23 3.05
CA ARG A 90 -10.23 -1.21 2.48
C ARG A 90 -10.72 0.20 2.11
N VAL A 91 -10.41 1.20 2.93
CA VAL A 91 -10.81 2.61 2.67
C VAL A 91 -10.21 3.13 1.36
N HIS A 92 -8.97 2.79 1.04
CA HIS A 92 -8.30 3.23 -0.19
C HIS A 92 -8.91 2.56 -1.43
N VAL A 93 -9.26 1.27 -1.32
CA VAL A 93 -9.94 0.54 -2.39
C VAL A 93 -11.34 1.11 -2.63
N LEU A 94 -12.10 1.40 -1.56
CA LEU A 94 -13.42 2.02 -1.66
C LEU A 94 -13.35 3.42 -2.27
N ALA A 95 -12.36 4.24 -1.89
CA ALA A 95 -12.16 5.55 -2.49
C ALA A 95 -11.86 5.44 -4.01
N ALA A 96 -10.99 4.53 -4.42
CA ALA A 96 -10.68 4.29 -5.83
C ALA A 96 -11.90 3.76 -6.61
N ALA A 97 -12.68 2.84 -6.00
CA ALA A 97 -13.91 2.34 -6.58
C ALA A 97 -14.96 3.46 -6.75
N GLY A 98 -15.08 4.36 -5.77
CA GLY A 98 -15.96 5.53 -5.86
C GLY A 98 -15.61 6.44 -7.05
N VAL A 99 -14.32 6.69 -7.29
CA VAL A 99 -13.87 7.44 -8.46
C VAL A 99 -14.14 6.67 -9.77
N ALA A 100 -13.95 5.35 -9.79
CA ALA A 100 -14.29 4.53 -10.96
C ALA A 100 -15.78 4.58 -11.29
N LEU A 101 -16.65 4.55 -10.27
CA LEU A 101 -18.09 4.72 -10.42
C LEU A 101 -18.44 6.13 -10.95
N LEU A 102 -17.77 7.17 -10.46
CA LEU A 102 -17.96 8.53 -10.97
C LEU A 102 -17.59 8.64 -12.46
N ILE A 103 -16.48 8.02 -12.87
CA ILE A 103 -16.07 7.95 -14.28
C ILE A 103 -17.13 7.20 -15.11
N ALA A 104 -17.61 6.06 -14.61
CA ALA A 104 -18.64 5.28 -15.29
C ALA A 104 -19.96 6.06 -15.45
N ALA A 105 -20.38 6.78 -14.38
CA ALA A 105 -21.56 7.64 -14.42
C ALA A 105 -21.41 8.80 -15.41
N TYR A 106 -20.25 9.47 -15.43
CA TYR A 106 -19.96 10.53 -16.40
C TYR A 106 -20.00 10.00 -17.84
N ARG A 107 -19.34 8.87 -18.12
CA ARG A 107 -19.38 8.24 -19.44
C ARG A 107 -20.79 7.79 -19.82
N GLY A 108 -21.57 7.30 -18.85
CA GLY A 108 -22.98 6.97 -19.04
C GLY A 108 -23.82 8.17 -19.47
N ALA A 109 -23.63 9.29 -18.80
CA ALA A 109 -24.36 10.53 -19.16
C ALA A 109 -23.97 11.05 -20.55
N THR A 110 -22.70 10.86 -20.97
CA THR A 110 -22.22 11.32 -22.29
C THR A 110 -22.56 10.38 -23.43
N LEU A 111 -22.52 9.05 -23.22
CA LEU A 111 -22.84 8.05 -24.22
C LEU A 111 -24.35 7.86 -24.39
N GLY A 112 -25.17 8.13 -23.36
CA GLY A 112 -26.61 7.96 -23.36
C GLY A 112 -27.40 9.02 -24.17
N GLY A 113 -26.74 9.80 -25.03
CA GLY A 113 -27.39 10.75 -25.95
C GLY A 113 -27.76 12.12 -25.39
N GLN A 114 -27.49 12.40 -24.12
CA GLN A 114 -27.69 13.73 -23.53
C GLN A 114 -26.53 14.72 -23.77
N GLY A 115 -25.43 14.23 -24.37
CA GLY A 115 -24.24 15.04 -24.67
C GLY A 115 -23.63 15.79 -23.49
N THR A 116 -22.57 16.54 -23.77
CA THR A 116 -21.91 17.40 -22.74
C THR A 116 -22.75 18.62 -22.34
N ALA A 117 -23.84 18.89 -23.02
CA ALA A 117 -24.74 20.03 -22.78
C ALA A 117 -25.73 19.82 -21.60
N SER A 118 -25.83 18.59 -21.06
CA SER A 118 -26.68 18.33 -19.91
C SER A 118 -26.05 18.91 -18.64
N PRO A 119 -26.83 19.61 -17.77
CA PRO A 119 -26.34 20.09 -16.45
C PRO A 119 -25.74 18.99 -15.61
N TRP A 120 -26.27 17.79 -15.67
CA TRP A 120 -25.75 16.60 -14.97
C TRP A 120 -24.38 16.16 -15.49
N ALA A 121 -24.17 16.16 -16.81
CA ALA A 121 -22.88 15.83 -17.41
C ALA A 121 -21.82 16.88 -17.03
N PHE A 122 -22.18 18.16 -16.98
CA PHE A 122 -21.30 19.23 -16.52
C PHE A 122 -20.91 19.05 -15.05
N GLY A 123 -21.89 18.80 -14.16
CA GLY A 123 -21.64 18.56 -12.72
C GLY A 123 -20.74 17.34 -12.48
N LEU A 124 -21.05 16.22 -13.12
CA LEU A 124 -20.22 14.99 -13.04
C LEU A 124 -18.81 15.23 -13.58
N GLY A 125 -18.66 15.97 -14.67
CA GLY A 125 -17.37 16.31 -15.24
C GLY A 125 -16.51 17.18 -14.30
N SER A 126 -17.12 18.16 -13.63
CA SER A 126 -16.46 19.01 -12.63
C SER A 126 -15.99 18.20 -11.42
N LEU A 127 -16.85 17.31 -10.88
CA LEU A 127 -16.49 16.41 -9.80
C LEU A 127 -15.38 15.44 -10.20
N LEU A 128 -15.43 14.92 -11.42
CA LEU A 128 -14.40 14.04 -11.93
C LEU A 128 -13.05 14.75 -12.07
N THR A 129 -13.06 15.99 -12.55
CA THR A 129 -11.84 16.80 -12.65
C THR A 129 -11.21 17.03 -11.28
N LEU A 130 -12.04 17.39 -10.28
CA LEU A 130 -11.58 17.56 -8.90
C LEU A 130 -11.01 16.26 -8.32
N ALA A 131 -11.74 15.15 -8.47
CA ALA A 131 -11.29 13.84 -7.99
C ALA A 131 -10.00 13.39 -8.67
N SER A 132 -9.87 13.56 -9.99
CA SER A 132 -8.67 13.19 -10.75
C SER A 132 -7.47 14.04 -10.35
N SER A 133 -7.64 15.34 -10.17
CA SER A 133 -6.59 16.25 -9.70
C SER A 133 -6.13 15.86 -8.28
N THR A 134 -7.06 15.54 -7.39
CA THR A 134 -6.74 15.07 -6.04
C THR A 134 -5.93 13.77 -6.07
N LEU A 135 -6.36 12.78 -6.88
CA LEU A 135 -5.62 11.51 -6.99
C LEU A 135 -4.23 11.69 -7.60
N LEU A 136 -4.08 12.63 -8.54
CA LEU A 136 -2.78 12.97 -9.11
C LEU A 136 -1.85 13.50 -8.02
N VAL A 137 -2.30 14.47 -7.22
CA VAL A 137 -1.53 15.00 -6.09
C VAL A 137 -1.19 13.90 -5.09
N LEU A 138 -2.16 13.06 -4.73
CA LEU A 138 -1.94 11.93 -3.82
C LEU A 138 -0.91 10.94 -4.37
N THR A 139 -0.89 10.68 -5.68
CA THR A 139 0.11 9.81 -6.32
C THR A 139 1.53 10.34 -6.13
N PHE A 140 1.74 11.64 -6.29
CA PHE A 140 3.03 12.28 -6.03
C PHE A 140 3.39 12.27 -4.53
N LEU A 141 2.42 12.57 -3.65
CA LEU A 141 2.64 12.57 -2.21
C LEU A 141 3.05 11.18 -1.69
N GLU A 142 2.53 10.09 -2.27
CA GLU A 142 2.97 8.74 -1.91
C GLU A 142 4.45 8.49 -2.28
N ALA A 143 4.89 8.98 -3.43
CA ALA A 143 6.28 8.85 -3.86
C ALA A 143 7.24 9.75 -3.04
N LEU A 144 6.76 10.91 -2.59
CA LEU A 144 7.54 11.87 -1.79
C LEU A 144 7.59 11.53 -0.30
N ARG A 145 6.72 10.65 0.19
CA ARG A 145 6.56 10.37 1.61
C ARG A 145 7.80 9.70 2.21
N GLY A 146 8.16 10.14 3.42
CA GLY A 146 9.29 9.65 4.19
C GLY A 146 10.51 10.56 4.11
N SER A 147 11.53 10.30 4.94
CA SER A 147 12.77 11.07 4.91
C SER A 147 13.62 10.64 3.70
N TRP A 148 13.75 11.54 2.72
CA TRP A 148 14.56 11.29 1.53
C TRP A 148 16.04 11.06 1.86
N ALA A 149 16.53 11.65 2.96
CA ALA A 149 17.92 11.49 3.39
C ALA A 149 18.22 10.05 3.84
N SER A 150 17.25 9.37 4.46
CA SER A 150 17.41 8.00 4.95
C SER A 150 17.15 6.92 3.90
N LEU A 151 16.63 7.28 2.71
CA LEU A 151 16.35 6.30 1.66
C LEU A 151 17.64 5.84 0.96
N PRO A 152 17.79 4.53 0.69
CA PRO A 152 18.86 4.01 -0.16
C PRO A 152 18.88 4.69 -1.54
N ARG A 153 20.07 4.88 -2.11
CA ARG A 153 20.23 5.52 -3.44
C ARG A 153 19.36 4.89 -4.52
N ALA A 154 19.22 3.57 -4.50
CA ALA A 154 18.44 2.82 -5.46
C ALA A 154 16.92 3.08 -5.32
N GLU A 155 16.43 3.25 -4.09
CA GLU A 155 15.03 3.59 -3.81
C GLU A 155 14.71 5.03 -4.22
N ARG A 156 15.61 5.98 -3.93
CA ARG A 156 15.47 7.37 -4.39
C ARG A 156 15.40 7.46 -5.92
N ARG A 157 16.27 6.71 -6.62
CA ARG A 157 16.24 6.65 -8.09
C ARG A 157 14.92 6.10 -8.62
N LEU A 158 14.40 5.03 -8.01
CA LEU A 158 13.12 4.44 -8.40
C LEU A 158 11.96 5.42 -8.22
N ARG A 159 11.89 6.10 -7.08
CA ARG A 159 10.86 7.13 -6.80
C ARG A 159 10.97 8.33 -7.71
N LEU A 160 12.18 8.83 -7.95
CA LEU A 160 12.43 9.92 -8.90
C LEU A 160 12.03 9.53 -10.32
N ALA A 161 12.44 8.34 -10.78
CA ALA A 161 12.09 7.86 -12.11
C ALA A 161 10.57 7.70 -12.27
N PHE A 162 9.87 7.17 -11.25
CA PHE A 162 8.41 7.11 -11.24
C PHE A 162 7.77 8.51 -11.37
N MET A 163 8.20 9.45 -10.52
CA MET A 163 7.66 10.82 -10.53
C MET A 163 7.91 11.53 -11.85
N LEU A 164 9.12 11.45 -12.39
CA LEU A 164 9.47 12.10 -13.64
C LEU A 164 8.70 11.50 -14.83
N LEU A 165 8.64 10.17 -14.91
CA LEU A 165 7.89 9.48 -15.96
C LEU A 165 6.39 9.79 -15.87
N PHE A 166 5.82 9.70 -14.67
CA PHE A 166 4.40 10.00 -14.45
C PHE A 166 4.07 11.45 -14.75
N ALA A 167 4.90 12.40 -14.29
CA ALA A 167 4.74 13.81 -14.60
C ALA A 167 4.87 14.11 -16.10
N ALA A 168 5.85 13.51 -16.78
CA ALA A 168 6.02 13.65 -18.22
C ALA A 168 4.79 13.14 -18.98
N CYS A 169 4.28 11.95 -18.62
CA CYS A 169 3.06 11.40 -19.25
C CYS A 169 1.85 12.30 -19.02
N VAL A 170 1.61 12.75 -17.79
CA VAL A 170 0.49 13.65 -17.46
C VAL A 170 0.60 14.97 -18.21
N LEU A 171 1.78 15.61 -18.17
CA LEU A 171 2.02 16.90 -18.81
C LEU A 171 1.81 16.79 -20.34
N THR A 172 2.40 15.77 -20.95
CA THR A 172 2.30 15.57 -22.42
C THR A 172 0.86 15.29 -22.86
N THR A 173 0.13 14.42 -22.15
CA THR A 173 -1.27 14.12 -22.48
C THR A 173 -2.19 15.31 -22.24
N THR A 174 -1.94 16.12 -21.22
CA THR A 174 -2.72 17.33 -20.91
C THR A 174 -2.44 18.43 -21.93
N LEU A 175 -1.16 18.71 -22.23
CA LEU A 175 -0.77 19.73 -23.20
C LEU A 175 -1.29 19.39 -24.59
N THR A 176 -1.09 18.15 -25.08
CA THR A 176 -1.59 17.75 -26.39
C THR A 176 -3.14 17.78 -26.43
N GLY A 177 -3.81 17.50 -25.30
CA GLY A 177 -5.26 17.62 -25.20
C GLY A 177 -5.76 19.07 -25.26
N ALA A 178 -5.12 19.97 -24.54
CA ALA A 178 -5.47 21.40 -24.52
C ALA A 178 -5.21 22.09 -25.87
N LEU A 179 -4.09 21.74 -26.52
CA LEU A 179 -3.70 22.35 -27.78
C LEU A 179 -4.35 21.72 -29.01
N ALA A 180 -4.92 20.52 -28.91
CA ALA A 180 -5.59 19.82 -30.01
C ALA A 180 -6.81 20.59 -30.56
N ALA A 181 -7.46 21.41 -29.72
CA ALA A 181 -8.56 22.26 -30.14
C ALA A 181 -8.14 23.39 -31.11
N THR A 182 -6.88 23.85 -31.01
CA THR A 182 -6.34 24.94 -31.84
C THR A 182 -5.50 24.43 -33.00
N TRP A 183 -4.92 23.24 -32.89
CA TRP A 183 -3.97 22.66 -33.85
C TRP A 183 -4.38 21.24 -34.22
N PRO A 184 -5.11 21.03 -35.33
CA PRO A 184 -5.61 19.70 -35.72
C PRO A 184 -4.55 18.61 -35.85
N LEU A 185 -3.33 18.98 -36.27
CA LEU A 185 -2.17 18.08 -36.32
C LEU A 185 -1.86 17.43 -34.98
N LEU A 186 -2.11 18.15 -33.87
CA LEU A 186 -1.88 17.62 -32.51
C LEU A 186 -2.90 16.54 -32.10
N THR A 187 -4.04 16.45 -32.76
CA THR A 187 -4.99 15.34 -32.54
C THR A 187 -4.37 14.00 -32.97
N GLU A 188 -3.70 13.98 -34.12
CA GLU A 188 -3.00 12.79 -34.58
C GLU A 188 -1.78 12.46 -33.71
N VAL A 189 -0.99 13.46 -33.35
CA VAL A 189 0.14 13.29 -32.39
C VAL A 189 -0.35 12.75 -31.07
N ARG A 190 -1.44 13.28 -30.53
CA ARG A 190 -2.05 12.81 -29.29
C ARG A 190 -2.47 11.34 -29.37
N GLY A 191 -3.05 10.92 -30.51
CA GLY A 191 -3.46 9.54 -30.75
C GLY A 191 -2.32 8.53 -30.64
N GLY A 192 -1.09 8.93 -30.98
CA GLY A 192 0.09 8.08 -30.82
C GLY A 192 0.81 8.23 -29.48
N VAL A 193 0.82 9.43 -28.89
CA VAL A 193 1.53 9.73 -27.65
C VAL A 193 0.85 9.08 -26.43
N ILE A 194 -0.48 9.06 -26.36
CA ILE A 194 -1.21 8.42 -25.25
C ILE A 194 -0.84 6.94 -25.10
N PRO A 195 -0.88 6.10 -26.17
CA PRO A 195 -0.45 4.71 -26.09
C PRO A 195 1.03 4.55 -25.67
N LEU A 196 1.91 5.42 -26.16
CA LEU A 196 3.33 5.39 -25.77
C LEU A 196 3.53 5.69 -24.28
N CYS A 197 2.82 6.69 -23.75
CA CYS A 197 2.83 6.98 -22.31
C CYS A 197 2.29 5.81 -21.49
N ALA A 198 1.19 5.21 -21.93
CA ALA A 198 0.61 4.03 -21.29
C ALA A 198 1.61 2.86 -21.26
N MET A 199 2.23 2.56 -22.40
CA MET A 199 3.25 1.51 -22.51
C MET A 199 4.46 1.78 -21.59
N ALA A 200 4.98 3.00 -21.58
CA ALA A 200 6.09 3.39 -20.73
C ALA A 200 5.75 3.20 -19.24
N MET A 201 4.56 3.61 -18.81
CA MET A 201 4.08 3.42 -17.43
C MET A 201 3.90 1.95 -17.08
N ILE A 202 3.37 1.13 -17.99
CA ILE A 202 3.20 -0.32 -17.77
C ILE A 202 4.56 -0.99 -17.61
N LEU A 203 5.49 -0.76 -18.52
CA LEU A 203 6.83 -1.36 -18.49
C LEU A 203 7.61 -0.93 -17.25
N PHE A 204 7.57 0.36 -16.92
CA PHE A 204 8.20 0.88 -15.70
C PHE A 204 7.63 0.23 -14.44
N THR A 205 6.29 0.20 -14.32
CA THR A 205 5.64 -0.37 -13.13
C THR A 205 5.90 -1.86 -13.02
N HIS A 206 5.88 -2.58 -14.15
CA HIS A 206 6.23 -4.01 -14.18
C HIS A 206 7.66 -4.26 -13.72
N GLY A 207 8.62 -3.47 -14.22
CA GLY A 207 10.01 -3.52 -13.78
C GLY A 207 10.18 -3.18 -12.29
N ALA A 208 9.43 -2.20 -11.78
CA ALA A 208 9.43 -1.83 -10.37
C ALA A 208 8.88 -2.95 -9.49
N LEU A 209 7.79 -3.60 -9.89
CA LEU A 209 7.20 -4.76 -9.19
C LEU A 209 8.14 -5.97 -9.23
N TRP A 210 8.74 -6.26 -10.40
CA TRP A 210 9.74 -7.32 -10.54
C TRP A 210 10.94 -7.08 -9.60
N ARG A 211 11.44 -5.84 -9.56
CA ARG A 211 12.48 -5.45 -8.61
C ARG A 211 12.05 -5.68 -7.16
N ARG A 212 10.81 -5.29 -6.78
CA ARG A 212 10.25 -5.50 -5.44
C ARG A 212 10.11 -6.98 -5.09
N ARG A 213 9.97 -7.83 -6.06
CA ARG A 213 9.89 -9.29 -5.85
C ARG A 213 11.25 -9.91 -5.49
N HIS A 214 12.33 -9.41 -6.11
CA HIS A 214 13.69 -9.95 -5.96
C HIS A 214 14.53 -9.18 -4.93
N VAL A 215 14.25 -7.89 -4.75
CA VAL A 215 14.89 -7.07 -3.72
C VAL A 215 13.84 -6.77 -2.67
N PRO A 216 13.93 -7.39 -1.48
CA PRO A 216 13.01 -7.07 -0.39
C PRO A 216 12.92 -5.55 -0.21
N TRP A 217 11.75 -5.09 0.22
CA TRP A 217 11.63 -3.71 0.69
C TRP A 217 12.90 -3.41 1.47
N PRO A 218 13.53 -2.25 1.23
CA PRO A 218 14.40 -1.76 2.26
C PRO A 218 13.46 -1.68 3.48
N VAL A 219 13.46 -2.75 4.28
CA VAL A 219 13.26 -2.55 5.69
C VAL A 219 14.10 -1.32 5.90
N THR A 220 13.55 -0.26 6.48
CA THR A 220 14.39 0.81 6.99
C THR A 220 15.17 0.19 8.15
N ASP A 221 16.02 -0.75 7.78
CA ASP A 221 17.36 -0.77 8.24
C ASP A 221 17.88 0.59 7.73
N ALA A 222 17.65 1.62 8.50
CA ALA A 222 18.71 2.58 8.67
C ALA A 222 19.95 1.69 8.70
N PRO A 223 20.87 1.72 7.67
CA PRO A 223 22.06 0.89 7.67
C PRO A 223 22.53 1.04 9.09
N PRO A 224 22.77 -0.05 9.84
CA PRO A 224 23.26 0.19 11.19
C PRO A 224 24.26 1.27 10.94
N ALA A 225 23.80 2.52 11.30
CA ALA A 225 24.59 3.72 11.04
C ALA A 225 25.88 3.24 11.56
N GLU A 226 26.81 2.96 10.60
CA GLU A 226 28.07 2.30 10.80
C GLU A 226 28.41 2.58 12.24
N ARG A 227 28.12 1.60 13.11
CA ARG A 227 27.98 1.89 14.53
C ARG A 227 29.34 2.45 14.85
N ALA A 228 29.42 3.79 14.82
CA ALA A 228 30.53 4.43 15.49
C ALA A 228 30.51 3.75 16.85
N PRO A 229 31.57 2.98 17.21
CA PRO A 229 31.54 2.02 18.29
C PRO A 229 30.76 2.66 19.40
N ALA A 230 29.62 2.08 19.77
CA ALA A 230 28.60 2.73 20.58
C ALA A 230 29.36 3.30 21.77
N SER A 231 29.45 4.61 21.84
CA SER A 231 30.03 5.23 23.04
C SER A 231 29.28 4.61 24.20
N PRO A 232 29.94 4.05 25.23
CA PRO A 232 29.26 3.30 26.26
C PRO A 232 28.05 4.11 26.70
N PRO A 233 26.84 3.51 26.79
CA PRO A 233 25.60 4.25 27.01
C PRO A 233 25.81 5.19 28.18
N GLY A 234 25.55 6.48 27.96
CA GLY A 234 25.77 7.48 28.97
C GLY A 234 24.96 7.13 30.24
N ALA A 235 25.39 7.57 31.43
CA ALA A 235 24.70 7.25 32.67
C ALA A 235 23.17 7.55 32.61
N GLU A 236 22.76 8.55 31.87
CA GLU A 236 21.35 8.91 31.62
C GLU A 236 20.63 7.82 30.79
N GLU A 237 21.28 7.28 29.76
CA GLU A 237 20.72 6.23 28.91
C GLU A 237 20.56 4.90 29.65
N ILE A 238 21.53 4.56 30.50
CA ILE A 238 21.48 3.38 31.38
C ILE A 238 20.33 3.51 32.39
N ARG A 239 20.15 4.71 32.98
CA ARG A 239 19.02 4.96 33.89
C ARG A 239 17.68 4.82 33.16
N LEU A 240 17.55 5.39 31.98
CA LEU A 240 16.33 5.33 31.18
C LEU A 240 16.03 3.88 30.74
N LEU A 241 17.07 3.11 30.39
CA LEU A 241 16.92 1.69 30.01
C LEU A 241 16.41 0.88 31.21
N ARG A 242 16.99 1.04 32.42
CA ARG A 242 16.52 0.36 33.62
C ARG A 242 15.10 0.74 33.99
N ALA A 243 14.76 2.01 33.90
CA ALA A 243 13.41 2.50 34.15
C ALA A 243 12.39 1.94 33.14
N LEU A 244 12.76 1.85 31.88
CA LEU A 244 11.93 1.22 30.83
C LEU A 244 11.74 -0.28 31.11
N GLN A 245 12.81 -1.02 31.45
CA GLN A 245 12.73 -2.43 31.81
C GLN A 245 11.82 -2.64 33.01
N HIS A 246 11.94 -1.81 34.05
CA HIS A 246 11.05 -1.87 35.23
C HIS A 246 9.58 -1.66 34.84
N GLN A 247 9.25 -0.72 33.92
CA GLN A 247 7.90 -0.50 33.44
C GLN A 247 7.36 -1.69 32.65
N LEU A 248 8.22 -2.39 31.92
CA LEU A 248 7.81 -3.55 31.12
C LEU A 248 7.69 -4.82 31.98
N ASP A 249 8.68 -5.11 32.83
CA ASP A 249 8.77 -6.41 33.51
C ASP A 249 8.01 -6.42 34.86
N VAL A 250 8.03 -5.31 35.62
CA VAL A 250 7.39 -5.22 36.93
C VAL A 250 6.01 -4.60 36.85
N VAL A 251 5.89 -3.41 36.26
CA VAL A 251 4.61 -2.68 36.14
C VAL A 251 3.70 -3.29 35.08
N GLN A 252 4.29 -3.97 34.09
CA GLN A 252 3.60 -4.55 32.95
C GLN A 252 2.74 -3.55 32.19
N VAL A 253 3.27 -2.34 32.02
CA VAL A 253 2.57 -1.21 31.37
C VAL A 253 2.01 -1.55 29.99
N TYR A 254 2.57 -2.55 29.31
CA TYR A 254 2.09 -3.03 28.02
C TYR A 254 0.65 -3.59 28.07
N ARG A 255 0.14 -3.93 29.26
CA ARG A 255 -1.24 -4.42 29.45
C ARG A 255 -2.27 -3.29 29.41
N GLU A 256 -1.84 -2.05 29.45
CA GLU A 256 -2.76 -0.91 29.31
C GLU A 256 -3.26 -0.81 27.86
N PRO A 257 -4.59 -0.77 27.65
CA PRO A 257 -5.15 -0.53 26.32
C PRO A 257 -4.69 0.81 25.76
N GLU A 258 -4.45 0.87 24.44
CA GLU A 258 -4.11 2.10 23.72
C GLU A 258 -2.86 2.87 24.20
N LEU A 259 -1.96 2.23 24.94
CA LEU A 259 -0.71 2.83 25.39
C LEU A 259 0.08 3.44 24.21
N LYS A 260 0.40 4.71 24.32
CA LYS A 260 1.20 5.46 23.34
C LYS A 260 2.62 5.69 23.84
N VAL A 261 3.56 5.87 22.91
CA VAL A 261 4.96 6.19 23.26
C VAL A 261 5.09 7.45 24.10
N ILE A 262 4.24 8.45 23.86
CA ILE A 262 4.22 9.71 24.62
C ILE A 262 3.81 9.48 26.08
N ASP A 263 2.85 8.59 26.35
CA ASP A 263 2.40 8.28 27.70
C ASP A 263 3.51 7.61 28.52
N LEU A 264 4.23 6.66 27.89
CA LEU A 264 5.36 6.00 28.52
C LEU A 264 6.55 6.95 28.69
N ALA A 265 6.82 7.84 27.73
CA ALA A 265 7.86 8.84 27.86
C ALA A 265 7.59 9.79 29.03
N HIS A 266 6.34 10.24 29.21
CA HIS A 266 5.92 11.04 30.36
C HIS A 266 6.17 10.33 31.70
N ARG A 267 5.82 9.05 31.81
CA ARG A 267 6.06 8.24 33.02
C ARG A 267 7.54 8.07 33.31
N LEU A 268 8.36 7.98 32.29
CA LEU A 268 9.81 7.86 32.41
C LEU A 268 10.52 9.22 32.61
N GLY A 269 9.78 10.33 32.63
CA GLY A 269 10.35 11.68 32.77
C GLY A 269 11.27 12.07 31.61
N THR A 270 11.00 11.58 30.40
CA THR A 270 11.85 11.81 29.23
C THR A 270 11.04 12.32 28.03
N ALA A 271 11.74 12.85 27.04
CA ALA A 271 11.10 13.26 25.78
C ALA A 271 10.82 12.03 24.88
N GLU A 272 9.70 12.05 24.14
CA GLU A 272 9.28 10.97 23.25
C GLU A 272 10.37 10.54 22.27
N HIS A 273 11.07 11.51 21.67
CA HIS A 273 12.14 11.21 20.71
C HIS A 273 13.34 10.49 21.33
N LYS A 274 13.68 10.77 22.61
CA LYS A 274 14.73 10.07 23.35
C LYS A 274 14.34 8.62 23.62
N LEU A 275 13.09 8.39 24.06
CA LEU A 275 12.56 7.04 24.28
C LEU A 275 12.49 6.25 22.96
N SER A 276 11.97 6.83 21.90
CA SER A 276 11.92 6.20 20.58
C SER A 276 13.31 5.82 20.06
N ARG A 277 14.30 6.66 20.29
CA ARG A 277 15.69 6.40 19.91
C ARG A 277 16.29 5.27 20.75
N LEU A 278 16.05 5.23 22.06
CA LEU A 278 16.47 4.14 22.94
C LEU A 278 15.89 2.80 22.46
N ILE A 279 14.58 2.77 22.17
CA ILE A 279 13.87 1.57 21.69
C ILE A 279 14.47 1.07 20.36
N THR A 280 14.75 1.96 19.43
CA THR A 280 15.19 1.56 18.09
C THR A 280 16.69 1.34 17.98
N GLN A 281 17.51 2.14 18.67
CA GLN A 281 18.98 2.09 18.55
C GLN A 281 19.64 1.19 19.60
N THR A 282 19.15 1.22 20.84
CA THR A 282 19.76 0.47 21.95
C THR A 282 19.12 -0.89 22.14
N LEU A 283 17.77 -0.99 22.09
CA LEU A 283 17.07 -2.27 22.19
C LEU A 283 16.94 -3.02 20.86
N GLY A 284 17.22 -2.37 19.73
CA GLY A 284 17.13 -2.98 18.40
C GLY A 284 15.71 -3.27 17.92
N GLU A 285 14.70 -2.71 18.60
CA GLU A 285 13.31 -2.89 18.23
C GLU A 285 12.94 -2.00 17.03
N LYS A 286 12.10 -2.49 16.14
CA LYS A 286 11.72 -1.76 14.93
C LYS A 286 10.93 -0.47 15.23
N ASN A 287 10.09 -0.52 16.25
CA ASN A 287 9.33 0.63 16.77
C ASN A 287 8.67 0.26 18.09
N PHE A 288 8.14 1.29 18.80
CA PHE A 288 7.43 1.15 20.06
C PHE A 288 6.28 0.12 20.01
N ASN A 289 5.43 0.18 18.99
CA ASN A 289 4.28 -0.72 18.90
C ASN A 289 4.69 -2.19 18.73
N GLN A 290 5.79 -2.47 18.03
CA GLN A 290 6.31 -3.83 17.91
C GLN A 290 6.87 -4.34 19.24
N MET A 291 7.60 -3.51 19.96
CA MET A 291 8.09 -3.84 21.29
C MET A 291 6.93 -4.16 22.24
N ILE A 292 5.92 -3.30 22.33
CA ILE A 292 4.75 -3.52 23.19
C ILE A 292 3.99 -4.78 22.78
N ASN A 293 3.75 -4.98 21.48
CA ASN A 293 3.06 -6.19 21.00
C ASN A 293 3.84 -7.46 21.31
N ARG A 294 5.17 -7.45 21.27
CA ARG A 294 5.99 -8.60 21.65
C ARG A 294 5.75 -8.98 23.12
N HIS A 295 5.73 -8.03 24.06
CA HIS A 295 5.45 -8.27 25.48
C HIS A 295 4.01 -8.76 25.68
N ARG A 296 3.03 -8.16 25.01
CA ARG A 296 1.63 -8.57 25.05
C ARG A 296 1.44 -10.02 24.59
N ILE A 297 2.08 -10.42 23.48
CA ILE A 297 2.00 -11.77 22.96
C ILE A 297 2.73 -12.75 23.89
N ALA A 298 3.88 -12.40 24.43
CA ALA A 298 4.58 -13.23 25.41
C ALA A 298 3.72 -13.49 26.64
N TYR A 299 3.06 -12.47 27.20
CA TYR A 299 2.09 -12.60 28.27
C TYR A 299 0.92 -13.54 27.89
N ALA A 300 0.33 -13.32 26.73
CA ALA A 300 -0.79 -14.17 26.25
C ALA A 300 -0.35 -15.63 26.03
N CYS A 301 0.85 -15.87 25.52
CA CYS A 301 1.39 -17.23 25.37
C CYS A 301 1.50 -17.93 26.74
N GLY A 302 2.00 -17.25 27.77
CA GLY A 302 2.07 -17.80 29.13
C GLY A 302 0.70 -18.22 29.65
N ARG A 303 -0.32 -17.35 29.51
CA ARG A 303 -1.69 -17.63 29.92
C ARG A 303 -2.32 -18.81 29.13
N LEU A 304 -2.07 -18.88 27.83
CA LEU A 304 -2.62 -19.92 26.97
C LEU A 304 -2.06 -21.32 27.25
N VAL A 305 -0.83 -21.41 27.74
CA VAL A 305 -0.15 -22.68 28.07
C VAL A 305 -0.53 -23.17 29.47
N ASP A 306 -0.86 -22.26 30.38
CA ASP A 306 -1.27 -22.59 31.73
C ASP A 306 -2.52 -23.48 31.73
N ALA A 307 -2.39 -24.71 32.25
CA ALA A 307 -3.48 -25.68 32.29
C ALA A 307 -4.60 -25.27 33.26
N GLY A 308 -4.28 -24.48 34.30
CA GLY A 308 -5.24 -23.97 35.28
C GLY A 308 -5.98 -22.70 34.84
N ASP A 309 -5.59 -22.10 33.70
CA ASP A 309 -6.21 -20.87 33.21
C ASP A 309 -7.32 -21.16 32.20
N ASP A 310 -8.56 -21.12 32.64
CA ASP A 310 -9.75 -21.36 31.82
C ASP A 310 -10.30 -20.09 31.14
N ALA A 311 -9.60 -18.95 31.25
CA ALA A 311 -10.00 -17.70 30.63
C ALA A 311 -10.21 -17.85 29.10
N THR A 312 -11.20 -17.16 28.57
CA THR A 312 -11.47 -17.18 27.13
C THR A 312 -10.36 -16.49 26.34
N ILE A 313 -10.27 -16.73 25.04
CA ILE A 313 -9.33 -16.03 24.17
C ILE A 313 -9.60 -14.52 24.19
N LEU A 314 -10.87 -14.13 24.34
CA LEU A 314 -11.26 -12.73 24.44
C LEU A 314 -10.70 -12.09 25.72
N ASP A 315 -10.88 -12.75 26.87
CA ASP A 315 -10.38 -12.26 28.16
C ASP A 315 -8.86 -12.12 28.16
N ILE A 316 -8.16 -13.16 27.67
CA ILE A 316 -6.68 -13.11 27.55
C ILE A 316 -6.23 -11.99 26.63
N SER A 317 -6.95 -11.73 25.53
CA SER A 317 -6.60 -10.62 24.63
C SER A 317 -6.77 -9.24 25.29
N GLY A 318 -7.85 -9.08 26.08
CA GLY A 318 -8.08 -7.88 26.88
C GLY A 318 -7.04 -7.70 27.97
N ASP A 319 -6.76 -8.73 28.77
CA ASP A 319 -5.76 -8.75 29.81
C ASP A 319 -4.34 -8.47 29.29
N ALA A 320 -4.06 -8.88 28.05
CA ALA A 320 -2.82 -8.56 27.36
C ALA A 320 -2.76 -7.12 26.84
N GLY A 321 -3.82 -6.32 26.98
CA GLY A 321 -3.88 -4.92 26.58
C GLY A 321 -4.30 -4.68 25.14
N PHE A 322 -4.91 -5.65 24.45
CA PHE A 322 -5.48 -5.41 23.12
C PHE A 322 -6.92 -4.89 23.23
N ALA A 323 -7.23 -3.82 22.50
CA ALA A 323 -8.56 -3.23 22.48
C ALA A 323 -9.62 -4.14 21.81
N SER A 324 -9.20 -5.14 21.01
CA SER A 324 -10.10 -6.08 20.36
C SER A 324 -9.38 -7.33 19.83
N LEU A 325 -10.14 -8.42 19.60
CA LEU A 325 -9.61 -9.68 19.09
C LEU A 325 -8.94 -9.61 17.71
N GLY A 326 -9.36 -8.70 16.84
CA GLY A 326 -8.82 -8.62 15.49
C GLY A 326 -7.32 -8.29 15.43
N PRO A 327 -6.86 -7.19 16.04
CA PRO A 327 -5.43 -6.88 16.21
C PRO A 327 -4.66 -7.96 16.95
N PHE A 328 -5.24 -8.53 18.03
CA PHE A 328 -4.62 -9.60 18.80
C PHE A 328 -4.35 -10.84 17.93
N ASN A 329 -5.34 -11.37 17.24
CA ASN A 329 -5.20 -12.56 16.41
C ASN A 329 -4.14 -12.37 15.30
N ARG A 330 -4.07 -11.18 14.69
CA ARG A 330 -3.05 -10.86 13.69
C ARG A 330 -1.65 -10.84 14.30
N ALA A 331 -1.48 -10.11 15.41
CA ALA A 331 -0.19 -10.01 16.08
C ALA A 331 0.28 -11.37 16.61
N PHE A 332 -0.62 -12.16 17.18
CA PHE A 332 -0.34 -13.49 17.71
C PHE A 332 0.11 -14.44 16.60
N LYS A 333 -0.63 -14.47 15.48
CA LYS A 333 -0.28 -15.33 14.34
C LYS A 333 1.06 -14.95 13.70
N ILE A 334 1.36 -13.64 13.62
CA ILE A 334 2.65 -13.16 13.11
C ILE A 334 3.79 -13.59 14.03
N ALA A 335 3.60 -13.51 15.35
CA ALA A 335 4.64 -13.80 16.33
C ALA A 335 4.88 -15.30 16.54
N THR A 336 3.82 -16.13 16.50
CA THR A 336 3.88 -17.56 16.88
C THR A 336 3.69 -18.52 15.72
N GLY A 337 3.17 -18.05 14.59
CA GLY A 337 2.77 -18.90 13.45
C GLY A 337 1.41 -19.57 13.61
N TYR A 338 0.80 -19.53 14.80
CA TYR A 338 -0.45 -20.19 15.13
C TYR A 338 -1.56 -19.20 15.47
N THR A 339 -2.81 -19.64 15.33
CA THR A 339 -3.93 -18.93 15.98
C THR A 339 -3.89 -19.18 17.50
N PRO A 340 -4.41 -18.25 18.34
CA PRO A 340 -4.41 -18.44 19.79
C PRO A 340 -5.07 -19.76 20.24
N THR A 341 -6.17 -20.14 19.60
CA THR A 341 -6.86 -21.40 19.88
C THR A 341 -6.01 -22.62 19.52
N ALA A 342 -5.40 -22.61 18.33
CA ALA A 342 -4.52 -23.70 17.91
C ALA A 342 -3.28 -23.82 18.79
N TYR A 343 -2.73 -22.69 19.23
CA TYR A 343 -1.60 -22.63 20.15
C TYR A 343 -1.96 -23.25 21.51
N ARG A 344 -3.08 -22.85 22.11
CA ARG A 344 -3.61 -23.44 23.35
C ARG A 344 -3.76 -24.95 23.25
N THR A 345 -4.44 -25.44 22.19
CA THR A 345 -4.68 -26.88 21.99
C THR A 345 -3.38 -27.65 21.85
N ALA A 346 -2.44 -27.18 21.03
CA ALA A 346 -1.17 -27.85 20.78
C ALA A 346 -0.30 -27.95 22.06
N HIS A 347 -0.23 -26.90 22.85
CA HIS A 347 0.60 -26.88 24.06
C HIS A 347 -0.01 -27.62 25.23
N ARG A 348 -1.33 -27.56 25.41
CA ARG A 348 -2.02 -28.34 26.46
C ARG A 348 -1.99 -29.86 26.16
N ALA A 349 -2.09 -30.26 24.88
CA ALA A 349 -1.92 -31.65 24.47
C ALA A 349 -0.51 -32.17 24.82
N ARG A 350 0.54 -31.38 24.55
CA ARG A 350 1.93 -31.72 24.90
C ARG A 350 2.15 -31.82 26.41
N ALA A 351 1.58 -30.91 27.19
CA ALA A 351 1.69 -30.94 28.65
C ALA A 351 1.04 -32.21 29.25
N ARG A 352 -0.11 -32.64 28.71
CA ARG A 352 -0.76 -33.89 29.13
C ARG A 352 0.04 -35.12 28.74
N ALA A 353 0.59 -35.18 27.50
CA ALA A 353 1.43 -36.29 27.06
C ALA A 353 2.76 -36.41 27.84
N GLY A 354 3.32 -35.30 28.33
CA GLY A 354 4.52 -35.31 29.20
C GLY A 354 4.25 -35.79 30.60
N LEU A 355 3.01 -35.71 31.13
CA LEU A 355 2.62 -36.18 32.43
C LEU A 355 2.25 -37.71 32.45
N GLU A 356 1.97 -38.28 31.28
CA GLU A 356 1.69 -39.72 31.16
C GLU A 356 2.96 -40.59 31.12
N PHE A 357 4.15 -39.97 31.00
CA PHE A 357 5.45 -40.66 31.00
C PHE A 357 6.32 -40.37 32.25
N SER A 358 5.79 -39.74 33.26
CA SER A 358 6.43 -39.55 34.59
C SER A 358 5.75 -40.42 35.65
#